data_5ec06c419e8c31488a8085c943515099
#
_entry.id   5ec06c419e8c31488a8085c943515099
#
_cell.length_a   1.000
_cell.length_b   1.000
_cell.length_c   1.000
_cell.angle_alpha   90.00
_cell.angle_beta   90.00
_cell.angle_gamma   90.00
#
_symmetry.space_group_name_H-M   'P 1'
#
loop_
_entity.id
_entity.type
_entity.pdbx_description
1 polymer ?
#
loop_
_entity_poly.entity_id
_entity_poly.type
_entity_poly.pdbx_seq_one_letter_code
_entity_poly.pdbx_strand_id
1 'polypeptide(L)'
;MKGNDIREAYLSFFETKKEHLRLKSFPLIPKDDPSLLLIGAGMAPLKPYFTGKVEPPCHRVTTSQKCIRTGDIENVGRTARHHTFFEMLGNFSFGDYFKKEAIAWAWEFLTEVIKLESSRLYVTIYPDDRESHDYWHDMIGLPESHIYPLSDNFWEIGEGPGGPDSEIFYDRGEKYLSLIHISEPTRQAEI
;
A
#
# COMPACT_ATOMS: atom_id res chain seq x y z
N MET A 1 9.46 17.12 1.75
CA MET A 1 10.37 16.18 1.07
C MET A 1 10.06 16.15 -0.42
N LYS A 2 11.07 15.98 -1.28
CA LYS A 2 10.85 15.74 -2.73
C LYS A 2 10.54 14.26 -2.96
N GLY A 3 9.92 13.90 -4.08
CA GLY A 3 9.56 12.51 -4.37
C GLY A 3 10.75 11.55 -4.36
N ASN A 4 11.91 11.99 -4.85
CA ASN A 4 13.15 11.19 -4.78
C ASN A 4 13.59 10.91 -3.34
N ASP A 5 13.42 11.87 -2.44
CA ASP A 5 13.80 11.73 -1.03
C ASP A 5 12.88 10.72 -0.34
N ILE A 6 11.57 10.76 -0.65
CA ILE A 6 10.57 9.81 -0.11
C ILE A 6 10.89 8.40 -0.58
N ARG A 7 11.14 8.23 -1.89
CA ARG A 7 11.51 6.92 -2.46
C ARG A 7 12.74 6.35 -1.78
N GLU A 8 13.79 7.14 -1.67
CA GLU A 8 15.04 6.68 -1.06
C GLU A 8 14.86 6.40 0.45
N ALA A 9 14.14 7.25 1.17
CA ALA A 9 13.84 7.03 2.58
C ALA A 9 13.08 5.72 2.81
N TYR A 10 12.10 5.40 1.95
CA TYR A 10 11.34 4.15 2.02
C TYR A 10 12.23 2.94 1.76
N LEU A 11 12.94 2.94 0.63
CA LEU A 11 13.76 1.81 0.25
C LEU A 11 14.89 1.56 1.27
N SER A 12 15.57 2.62 1.73
CA SER A 12 16.61 2.50 2.75
C SER A 12 16.07 2.03 4.10
N PHE A 13 14.87 2.48 4.49
CA PHE A 13 14.24 2.02 5.74
C PHE A 13 14.02 0.51 5.74
N PHE A 14 13.41 -0.01 4.68
CA PHE A 14 13.17 -1.45 4.58
C PHE A 14 14.45 -2.25 4.37
N GLU A 15 15.39 -1.76 3.56
CA GLU A 15 16.67 -2.42 3.31
C GLU A 15 17.54 -2.51 4.58
N THR A 16 17.74 -1.39 5.28
CA THR A 16 18.74 -1.33 6.35
C THR A 16 18.18 -1.65 7.74
N LYS A 17 16.90 -1.34 8.01
CA LYS A 17 16.29 -1.56 9.32
C LYS A 17 15.42 -2.81 9.39
N LYS A 18 14.92 -3.28 8.25
CA LYS A 18 13.98 -4.42 8.20
C LYS A 18 14.52 -5.56 7.34
N GLU A 19 15.78 -5.49 6.92
CA GLU A 19 16.54 -6.55 6.23
C GLU A 19 15.90 -7.03 4.92
N HIS A 20 15.28 -6.11 4.17
CA HIS A 20 14.70 -6.42 2.87
C HIS A 20 15.76 -6.32 1.76
N LEU A 21 15.74 -7.28 0.85
CA LEU A 21 16.47 -7.19 -0.41
C LEU A 21 15.84 -6.11 -1.29
N ARG A 22 16.59 -5.06 -1.61
CA ARG A 22 16.16 -4.01 -2.50
C ARG A 22 16.23 -4.46 -3.96
N LEU A 23 15.08 -4.54 -4.62
CA LEU A 23 14.99 -4.86 -6.05
C LEU A 23 14.79 -3.59 -6.89
N LYS A 24 15.30 -3.65 -8.12
CA LYS A 24 15.00 -2.62 -9.13
C LYS A 24 13.55 -2.75 -9.61
N SER A 25 12.97 -1.64 -10.09
CA SER A 25 11.69 -1.68 -10.80
C SER A 25 11.75 -2.66 -11.97
N PHE A 26 10.76 -3.52 -12.06
CA PHE A 26 10.57 -4.37 -13.23
C PHE A 26 10.13 -3.53 -14.45
N PRO A 27 10.32 -4.03 -15.68
CA PRO A 27 9.80 -3.39 -16.87
C PRO A 27 8.28 -3.21 -16.81
N LEU A 28 7.77 -2.12 -17.37
CA LEU A 28 6.34 -1.84 -17.42
C LEU A 28 5.56 -2.85 -18.27
N ILE A 29 6.21 -3.39 -19.32
CA ILE A 29 5.66 -4.46 -20.14
C ILE A 29 6.04 -5.78 -19.48
N PRO A 30 5.09 -6.58 -18.97
CA PRO A 30 5.37 -7.87 -18.37
C PRO A 30 5.95 -8.83 -19.42
N LYS A 31 6.96 -9.61 -19.04
CA LYS A 31 7.61 -10.56 -19.97
C LYS A 31 6.87 -11.90 -20.05
N ASP A 32 6.31 -12.34 -18.93
CA ASP A 32 5.84 -13.71 -18.76
C ASP A 32 4.39 -13.78 -18.23
N ASP A 33 3.64 -12.70 -18.33
CA ASP A 33 2.21 -12.66 -17.93
C ASP A 33 1.36 -12.07 -19.08
N PRO A 34 0.77 -12.92 -19.91
CA PRO A 34 -0.07 -12.47 -21.02
C PRO A 34 -1.42 -11.90 -20.57
N SER A 35 -1.78 -12.03 -19.30
CA SER A 35 -3.02 -11.46 -18.74
C SER A 35 -2.92 -9.95 -18.50
N LEU A 36 -1.69 -9.42 -18.47
CA LEU A 36 -1.41 -8.00 -18.20
C LEU A 36 -0.78 -7.33 -19.42
N LEU A 37 -1.40 -6.27 -19.89
CA LEU A 37 -0.79 -5.42 -20.93
C LEU A 37 0.36 -4.57 -20.38
N LEU A 38 0.13 -3.99 -19.21
CA LEU A 38 1.08 -3.14 -18.48
C LEU A 38 1.06 -3.46 -16.99
N ILE A 39 2.18 -3.22 -16.32
CA ILE A 39 2.25 -3.35 -14.86
C ILE A 39 1.51 -2.18 -14.20
N GLY A 40 0.41 -2.49 -13.52
CA GLY A 40 -0.44 -1.54 -12.80
C GLY A 40 -0.32 -1.60 -11.28
N ALA A 41 0.49 -2.53 -10.73
CA ALA A 41 0.67 -2.68 -9.29
C ALA A 41 2.08 -3.19 -8.95
N GLY A 42 2.58 -2.81 -7.77
CA GLY A 42 3.91 -3.20 -7.29
C GLY A 42 4.07 -4.70 -7.10
N MET A 43 2.99 -5.39 -6.76
CA MET A 43 2.96 -6.82 -6.55
C MET A 43 2.90 -7.64 -7.86
N ALA A 44 2.37 -7.08 -8.95
CA ALA A 44 2.12 -7.82 -10.18
C ALA A 44 3.34 -8.59 -10.71
N PRO A 45 4.54 -7.99 -10.81
CA PRO A 45 5.74 -8.72 -11.25
C PRO A 45 6.25 -9.76 -10.24
N LEU A 46 5.77 -9.72 -9.00
CA LEU A 46 6.17 -10.64 -7.92
C LEU A 46 5.17 -11.81 -7.76
N LYS A 47 4.07 -11.83 -8.53
CA LYS A 47 3.05 -12.88 -8.49
C LYS A 47 3.63 -14.31 -8.54
N PRO A 48 4.65 -14.64 -9.38
CA PRO A 48 5.24 -15.98 -9.39
C PRO A 48 5.84 -16.42 -8.05
N TYR A 49 6.36 -15.49 -7.25
CA TYR A 49 6.89 -15.78 -5.92
C TYR A 49 5.77 -16.07 -4.92
N PHE A 50 4.68 -15.28 -4.94
CA PHE A 50 3.50 -15.50 -4.08
C PHE A 50 2.77 -16.80 -4.39
N THR A 51 2.76 -17.22 -5.64
CA THR A 51 2.12 -18.49 -6.07
C THR A 51 3.03 -19.71 -5.93
N GLY A 52 4.28 -19.54 -5.48
CA GLY A 52 5.24 -20.62 -5.35
C GLY A 52 5.75 -21.20 -6.69
N LYS A 53 5.45 -20.54 -7.80
CA LYS A 53 5.95 -20.97 -9.14
C LYS A 53 7.45 -20.78 -9.29
N VAL A 54 7.99 -19.78 -8.60
CA VAL A 54 9.43 -19.43 -8.61
C VAL A 54 9.84 -19.11 -7.18
N GLU A 55 11.01 -19.57 -6.77
CA GLU A 55 11.60 -19.20 -5.48
C GLU A 55 11.95 -17.72 -5.46
N PRO A 56 11.54 -16.98 -4.41
CA PRO A 56 11.92 -15.59 -4.28
C PRO A 56 13.43 -15.44 -4.02
N PRO A 57 14.06 -14.36 -4.49
CA PRO A 57 15.48 -14.12 -4.26
C PRO A 57 15.81 -13.87 -2.77
N CYS A 58 14.81 -13.51 -1.97
CA CYS A 58 14.86 -13.33 -0.54
C CYS A 58 13.42 -13.35 0.01
N HIS A 59 13.24 -13.80 1.26
CA HIS A 59 11.93 -13.80 1.91
C HIS A 59 11.37 -12.40 2.16
N ARG A 60 12.23 -11.39 2.26
CA ARG A 60 11.87 -9.97 2.40
C ARG A 60 12.38 -9.18 1.20
N VAL A 61 11.51 -8.50 0.52
CA VAL A 61 11.85 -7.71 -0.67
C VAL A 61 11.23 -6.31 -0.56
N THR A 62 11.99 -5.29 -0.95
CA THR A 62 11.46 -3.93 -1.12
C THR A 62 11.76 -3.40 -2.51
N THR A 63 10.82 -2.65 -3.07
CA THR A 63 10.97 -2.07 -4.41
C THR A 63 10.17 -0.77 -4.55
N SER A 64 10.58 0.07 -5.48
CA SER A 64 9.77 1.17 -6.02
C SER A 64 9.40 0.82 -7.45
N GLN A 65 8.23 0.19 -7.62
CA GLN A 65 7.78 -0.29 -8.91
C GLN A 65 7.11 0.82 -9.71
N LYS A 66 7.59 1.07 -10.92
CA LYS A 66 6.93 1.92 -11.90
C LYS A 66 5.66 1.24 -12.40
N CYS A 67 4.55 1.97 -12.38
CA CYS A 67 3.24 1.46 -12.75
C CYS A 67 2.53 2.39 -13.74
N ILE A 68 1.69 1.81 -14.58
CA ILE A 68 0.77 2.54 -15.46
C ILE A 68 -0.64 1.99 -15.26
N ARG A 69 -1.60 2.89 -15.00
CA ARG A 69 -3.05 2.62 -15.01
C ARG A 69 -3.71 3.58 -15.99
N THR A 70 -4.56 3.05 -16.86
CA THR A 70 -5.24 3.83 -17.90
C THR A 70 -6.77 3.82 -17.75
N GLY A 71 -7.31 3.08 -16.77
CA GLY A 71 -8.75 3.01 -16.51
C GLY A 71 -9.40 4.38 -16.28
N ASP A 72 -8.66 5.29 -15.63
CA ASP A 72 -9.15 6.62 -15.28
C ASP A 72 -8.56 7.74 -16.15
N ILE A 73 -8.10 7.42 -17.36
CA ILE A 73 -7.42 8.39 -18.23
C ILE A 73 -8.26 9.64 -18.52
N GLU A 74 -9.60 9.49 -18.54
CA GLU A 74 -10.53 10.60 -18.77
C GLU A 74 -10.58 11.59 -17.60
N ASN A 75 -10.18 11.14 -16.41
CA ASN A 75 -10.14 11.94 -15.19
C ASN A 75 -8.79 12.67 -15.00
N VAL A 76 -7.77 12.30 -15.76
CA VAL A 76 -6.45 12.95 -15.72
C VAL A 76 -6.56 14.39 -16.17
N GLY A 77 -6.09 15.30 -15.30
CA GLY A 77 -6.20 16.74 -15.53
C GLY A 77 -7.57 17.37 -15.18
N ARG A 78 -8.58 16.55 -14.87
CA ARG A 78 -9.89 17.01 -14.37
C ARG A 78 -9.99 16.94 -12.85
N THR A 79 -9.36 15.95 -12.26
CA THR A 79 -9.26 15.76 -10.82
C THR A 79 -7.83 16.00 -10.35
N ALA A 80 -7.66 16.31 -9.06
CA ALA A 80 -6.34 16.61 -8.49
C ALA A 80 -5.46 15.35 -8.27
N ARG A 81 -6.00 14.14 -8.45
CA ARG A 81 -5.37 12.90 -7.98
C ARG A 81 -5.18 11.83 -9.05
N HIS A 82 -5.88 11.90 -10.17
CA HIS A 82 -5.76 10.91 -11.22
C HIS A 82 -4.54 11.15 -12.10
N HIS A 83 -3.67 10.15 -12.15
CA HIS A 83 -2.48 10.08 -12.96
C HIS A 83 -2.43 8.74 -13.69
N THR A 84 -1.75 8.69 -14.84
CA THR A 84 -1.54 7.43 -15.56
C THR A 84 -0.28 6.70 -15.12
N PHE A 85 0.81 7.44 -14.90
CA PHE A 85 2.09 6.92 -14.45
C PHE A 85 2.34 7.27 -12.99
N PHE A 86 2.77 6.29 -12.20
CA PHE A 86 3.13 6.46 -10.80
C PHE A 86 4.17 5.42 -10.38
N GLU A 87 4.72 5.61 -9.20
CA GLU A 87 5.59 4.63 -8.55
C GLU A 87 4.88 4.09 -7.31
N MET A 88 4.86 2.77 -7.19
CA MET A 88 4.31 2.07 -6.02
C MET A 88 5.48 1.60 -5.15
N LEU A 89 5.60 2.19 -3.96
CA LEU A 89 6.56 1.78 -2.95
C LEU A 89 6.02 0.53 -2.27
N GLY A 90 6.81 -0.53 -2.23
CA GLY A 90 6.34 -1.82 -1.73
C GLY A 90 7.39 -2.53 -0.87
N ASN A 91 6.91 -3.16 0.19
CA ASN A 91 7.62 -4.14 0.99
C ASN A 91 6.82 -5.44 0.99
N PHE A 92 7.48 -6.55 0.72
CA PHE A 92 6.85 -7.83 0.46
C PHE A 92 7.48 -8.91 1.32
N SER A 93 6.64 -9.79 1.87
CA SER A 93 7.01 -10.94 2.66
C SER A 93 6.60 -12.23 1.94
N PHE A 94 7.55 -13.13 1.76
CA PHE A 94 7.32 -14.46 1.20
C PHE A 94 7.47 -15.50 2.30
N GLY A 95 6.42 -15.61 3.15
CA GLY A 95 6.39 -16.58 4.25
C GLY A 95 7.30 -16.23 5.43
N ASP A 96 7.57 -14.95 5.68
CA ASP A 96 8.42 -14.50 6.79
C ASP A 96 7.60 -13.70 7.82
N TYR A 97 7.20 -12.46 7.52
CA TYR A 97 6.36 -11.66 8.40
C TYR A 97 4.95 -11.49 7.84
N PHE A 98 4.01 -11.03 8.68
CA PHE A 98 2.64 -10.81 8.27
C PHE A 98 2.09 -9.48 8.82
N LYS A 99 0.81 -9.38 9.14
CA LYS A 99 0.09 -8.15 9.53
C LYS A 99 0.76 -7.38 10.67
N LYS A 100 1.16 -8.08 11.71
CA LYS A 100 1.72 -7.46 12.92
C LYS A 100 2.94 -6.61 12.61
N GLU A 101 3.92 -7.18 11.95
CA GLU A 101 5.15 -6.50 11.56
C GLU A 101 4.87 -5.43 10.49
N ALA A 102 4.03 -5.75 9.51
CA ALA A 102 3.68 -4.82 8.43
C ALA A 102 3.04 -3.55 8.97
N ILE A 103 2.08 -3.67 9.89
CA ILE A 103 1.40 -2.54 10.55
C ILE A 103 2.41 -1.72 11.39
N ALA A 104 3.21 -2.40 12.22
CA ALA A 104 4.19 -1.71 13.05
C ALA A 104 5.22 -0.94 12.22
N TRP A 105 5.71 -1.53 11.13
CA TRP A 105 6.72 -0.89 10.27
C TRP A 105 6.12 0.24 9.40
N ALA A 106 4.89 0.08 8.94
CA ALA A 106 4.20 1.15 8.23
C ALA A 106 4.00 2.36 9.14
N TRP A 107 3.55 2.12 10.38
CA TRP A 107 3.40 3.19 11.38
C TRP A 107 4.74 3.87 11.71
N GLU A 108 5.79 3.09 12.01
CA GLU A 108 7.14 3.60 12.26
C GLU A 108 7.63 4.45 11.08
N PHE A 109 7.46 3.97 9.84
CA PHE A 109 7.88 4.71 8.67
C PHE A 109 7.16 6.05 8.54
N LEU A 110 5.85 6.08 8.69
CA LEU A 110 5.06 7.30 8.52
C LEU A 110 5.31 8.31 9.65
N THR A 111 5.40 7.86 10.89
CA THR A 111 5.53 8.75 12.06
C THR A 111 6.98 9.13 12.38
N GLU A 112 7.93 8.19 12.22
CA GLU A 112 9.32 8.40 12.63
C GLU A 112 10.23 8.80 11.47
N VAL A 113 9.99 8.32 10.25
CA VAL A 113 10.82 8.65 9.08
C VAL A 113 10.23 9.81 8.30
N ILE A 114 8.96 9.75 7.93
CA ILE A 114 8.26 10.81 7.18
C ILE A 114 7.86 11.97 8.11
N LYS A 115 7.69 11.70 9.41
CA LYS A 115 7.31 12.68 10.45
C LYS A 115 5.90 13.23 10.26
N LEU A 116 4.95 12.38 9.86
CA LEU A 116 3.55 12.74 9.85
C LEU A 116 3.01 12.82 11.28
N GLU A 117 2.09 13.76 11.52
CA GLU A 117 1.39 13.90 12.79
C GLU A 117 0.44 12.71 13.00
N SER A 118 0.71 11.89 14.03
CA SER A 118 -0.08 10.70 14.33
C SER A 118 -1.55 10.98 14.61
N SER A 119 -1.86 12.15 15.19
CA SER A 119 -3.24 12.60 15.45
C SER A 119 -4.07 12.86 14.18
N ARG A 120 -3.43 12.88 13.02
CA ARG A 120 -4.06 13.06 11.71
C ARG A 120 -4.04 11.81 10.85
N LEU A 121 -3.57 10.69 11.41
CA LEU A 121 -3.59 9.39 10.77
C LEU A 121 -4.85 8.62 11.16
N TYR A 122 -5.52 8.08 10.17
CA TYR A 122 -6.71 7.25 10.27
C TYR A 122 -6.46 5.96 9.52
N VAL A 123 -7.14 4.90 9.90
CA VAL A 123 -7.03 3.61 9.22
C VAL A 123 -8.39 3.06 8.88
N THR A 124 -8.45 2.31 7.79
CA THR A 124 -9.59 1.49 7.45
C THR A 124 -9.19 0.02 7.52
N ILE A 125 -10.14 -0.84 7.87
CA ILE A 125 -9.97 -2.29 7.98
C ILE A 125 -11.19 -3.00 7.41
N TYR A 126 -11.03 -4.24 6.97
CA TYR A 126 -12.17 -5.08 6.65
C TYR A 126 -12.98 -5.37 7.93
N PRO A 127 -14.33 -5.32 7.89
CA PRO A 127 -15.17 -5.39 9.12
C PRO A 127 -14.94 -6.63 9.99
N ASP A 128 -14.61 -7.78 9.38
CA ASP A 128 -14.37 -9.03 10.09
C ASP A 128 -12.90 -9.27 10.44
N ASP A 129 -12.01 -8.35 10.08
CA ASP A 129 -10.56 -8.46 10.37
C ASP A 129 -10.22 -7.91 11.77
N ARG A 130 -10.63 -8.66 12.79
CA ARG A 130 -10.36 -8.32 14.19
C ARG A 130 -8.87 -8.27 14.51
N GLU A 131 -8.08 -9.11 13.87
CA GLU A 131 -6.64 -9.14 14.08
C GLU A 131 -5.98 -7.80 13.69
N SER A 132 -6.33 -7.24 12.54
CA SER A 132 -5.86 -5.91 12.13
C SER A 132 -6.37 -4.81 13.06
N HIS A 133 -7.64 -4.91 13.52
CA HIS A 133 -8.19 -3.99 14.52
C HIS A 133 -7.35 -3.97 15.80
N ASP A 134 -7.08 -5.15 16.37
CA ASP A 134 -6.33 -5.29 17.62
C ASP A 134 -4.88 -4.79 17.46
N TYR A 135 -4.26 -4.99 16.31
CA TYR A 135 -2.93 -4.42 16.05
C TYR A 135 -2.95 -2.90 15.96
N TRP A 136 -3.94 -2.31 15.31
CA TRP A 136 -4.07 -0.84 15.25
C TRP A 136 -4.42 -0.24 16.60
N HIS A 137 -5.39 -0.81 17.30
CA HIS A 137 -5.86 -0.30 18.58
C HIS A 137 -4.91 -0.58 19.73
N ASP A 138 -4.62 -1.87 19.98
CA ASP A 138 -3.91 -2.28 21.19
C ASP A 138 -2.39 -2.17 21.06
N MET A 139 -1.82 -2.51 19.90
CA MET A 139 -0.37 -2.48 19.71
C MET A 139 0.15 -1.09 19.32
N ILE A 140 -0.52 -0.43 18.38
CA ILE A 140 -0.12 0.92 17.93
C ILE A 140 -0.65 2.00 18.87
N GLY A 141 -1.78 1.77 19.53
CA GLY A 141 -2.44 2.74 20.41
C GLY A 141 -3.29 3.76 19.64
N LEU A 142 -3.77 3.40 18.46
CA LEU A 142 -4.63 4.27 17.69
C LEU A 142 -6.02 4.33 18.37
N PRO A 143 -6.61 5.52 18.60
CA PRO A 143 -7.93 5.59 19.22
C PRO A 143 -9.01 5.00 18.30
N GLU A 144 -10.04 4.39 18.88
CA GLU A 144 -11.16 3.75 18.15
C GLU A 144 -11.80 4.69 17.12
N SER A 145 -11.87 5.98 17.44
CA SER A 145 -12.38 7.01 16.52
C SER A 145 -11.55 7.23 15.26
N HIS A 146 -10.39 6.61 15.15
CA HIS A 146 -9.51 6.66 13.99
C HIS A 146 -9.47 5.35 13.21
N ILE A 147 -10.28 4.35 13.60
CA ILE A 147 -10.35 3.04 12.94
C ILE A 147 -11.75 2.88 12.32
N TYR A 148 -11.82 2.72 11.01
CA TYR A 148 -13.07 2.63 10.27
C TYR A 148 -13.21 1.28 9.57
N PRO A 149 -14.24 0.47 9.92
CA PRO A 149 -14.52 -0.76 9.18
C PRO A 149 -15.18 -0.43 7.83
N LEU A 150 -14.58 -0.91 6.75
CA LEU A 150 -15.10 -0.75 5.39
C LEU A 150 -15.06 -2.09 4.65
N SER A 151 -16.16 -2.44 3.99
CA SER A 151 -16.26 -3.67 3.19
C SER A 151 -15.33 -3.69 1.99
N ASP A 152 -14.94 -2.52 1.51
CA ASP A 152 -14.04 -2.34 0.37
C ASP A 152 -12.57 -2.66 0.70
N ASN A 153 -12.23 -2.81 1.99
CA ASN A 153 -10.92 -3.28 2.43
C ASN A 153 -10.74 -4.80 2.21
N PHE A 154 -11.03 -5.22 0.99
CA PHE A 154 -10.79 -6.58 0.49
C PHE A 154 -10.27 -6.53 -0.94
N TRP A 155 -9.14 -7.17 -1.18
CA TRP A 155 -8.53 -7.22 -2.50
C TRP A 155 -8.36 -8.64 -3.00
N GLU A 156 -8.38 -8.80 -4.31
CA GLU A 156 -8.13 -10.09 -4.96
C GLU A 156 -7.49 -9.88 -6.34
N ILE A 157 -6.75 -10.88 -6.80
CA ILE A 157 -6.21 -10.91 -8.16
C ILE A 157 -6.68 -12.19 -8.85
N GLY A 158 -7.93 -12.25 -9.28
CA GLY A 158 -8.50 -13.40 -9.97
C GLY A 158 -8.05 -14.73 -9.34
N GLU A 159 -7.48 -15.63 -10.14
CA GLU A 159 -6.86 -16.86 -9.64
C GLU A 159 -5.49 -16.55 -8.99
N GLY A 160 -5.46 -16.03 -7.78
CA GLY A 160 -4.24 -15.64 -7.09
C GLY A 160 -4.47 -15.28 -5.64
N PRO A 161 -3.48 -14.66 -5.00
CA PRO A 161 -3.64 -14.19 -3.63
C PRO A 161 -4.70 -13.10 -3.54
N GLY A 162 -5.42 -13.09 -2.42
CA GLY A 162 -6.44 -12.12 -2.05
C GLY A 162 -6.73 -12.21 -0.57
N GLY A 163 -7.41 -11.21 -0.03
CA GLY A 163 -7.79 -11.17 1.38
C GLY A 163 -8.14 -9.77 1.87
N PRO A 164 -8.46 -9.67 3.16
CA PRO A 164 -8.68 -8.38 3.79
C PRO A 164 -7.40 -7.54 3.77
N ASP A 165 -7.56 -6.25 3.67
CA ASP A 165 -6.49 -5.28 3.79
C ASP A 165 -6.79 -4.22 4.84
N SER A 166 -5.81 -3.38 5.09
CA SER A 166 -5.92 -2.20 5.94
C SER A 166 -5.20 -1.05 5.25
N GLU A 167 -5.86 0.08 5.17
CA GLU A 167 -5.31 1.28 4.53
C GLU A 167 -5.06 2.38 5.56
N ILE A 168 -4.02 3.19 5.32
CA ILE A 168 -3.65 4.31 6.20
C ILE A 168 -3.88 5.61 5.44
N PHE A 169 -4.62 6.52 6.07
CA PHE A 169 -4.97 7.82 5.52
C PHE A 169 -4.40 8.95 6.38
N TYR A 170 -3.99 10.02 5.73
CA TYR A 170 -3.55 11.24 6.39
C TYR A 170 -4.54 12.37 6.14
N ASP A 171 -5.17 12.87 7.18
CA ASP A 171 -6.08 14.01 7.10
C ASP A 171 -5.31 15.29 6.82
N ARG A 172 -5.53 15.89 5.66
CA ARG A 172 -4.94 17.16 5.23
C ARG A 172 -5.76 18.39 5.65
N GLY A 173 -6.88 18.18 6.36
CA GLY A 173 -7.80 19.19 6.82
C GLY A 173 -8.90 19.53 5.81
N GLU A 174 -9.86 20.35 6.24
CA GLU A 174 -11.11 20.65 5.51
C GLU A 174 -10.91 21.19 4.08
N LYS A 175 -9.78 21.81 3.80
CA LYS A 175 -9.45 22.31 2.47
C LYS A 175 -9.27 21.18 1.44
N TYR A 176 -9.03 19.97 1.91
CA TYR A 176 -8.86 18.77 1.10
C TYR A 176 -9.96 17.80 1.48
N LEU A 177 -10.35 16.90 0.59
CA LEU A 177 -11.25 15.80 0.95
C LEU A 177 -10.56 14.98 2.05
N SER A 178 -11.11 15.01 3.26
CA SER A 178 -10.57 14.30 4.41
C SER A 178 -11.44 13.09 4.75
N LEU A 179 -10.86 12.12 5.45
CA LEU A 179 -11.53 10.88 5.86
C LEU A 179 -12.78 11.06 6.71
N ILE A 180 -12.84 12.11 7.50
CA ILE A 180 -14.04 12.43 8.30
C ILE A 180 -15.28 12.75 7.44
N HIS A 181 -15.06 12.94 6.13
CA HIS A 181 -16.11 13.09 5.13
C HIS A 181 -16.37 11.81 4.32
N ILE A 182 -15.73 10.68 4.65
CA ILE A 182 -15.99 9.36 4.06
C ILE A 182 -17.22 8.75 4.74
N SER A 183 -18.34 9.42 4.68
CA SER A 183 -19.64 8.82 4.98
C SER A 183 -20.30 8.21 3.74
N GLU A 184 -19.65 8.29 2.58
CA GLU A 184 -20.21 7.80 1.32
C GLU A 184 -19.20 6.88 0.61
N PRO A 185 -19.48 5.58 0.51
CA PRO A 185 -18.61 4.59 -0.17
C PRO A 185 -18.27 4.94 -1.61
N THR A 186 -19.16 5.68 -2.28
CA THR A 186 -19.01 6.10 -3.67
C THR A 186 -17.84 7.07 -3.92
N ARG A 187 -17.30 7.72 -2.90
CA ARG A 187 -16.15 8.64 -3.05
C ARG A 187 -14.80 7.97 -2.91
N GLN A 188 -14.73 6.76 -2.40
CA GLN A 188 -13.47 5.99 -2.33
C GLN A 188 -13.02 5.47 -3.69
N ALA A 189 -13.95 5.17 -4.59
CA ALA A 189 -13.64 4.76 -5.96
C ALA A 189 -13.01 5.90 -6.80
N GLU A 190 -13.03 7.13 -6.31
CA GLU A 190 -12.49 8.32 -6.98
C GLU A 190 -11.12 8.78 -6.42
N ILE A 191 -10.53 8.01 -5.51
CA ILE A 191 -9.19 8.33 -4.94
C ILE A 191 -8.10 7.53 -5.66
#